data_38018ae5f6f32db33d07d3d2d4612f73
#
_entry.id   38018ae5f6f32db33d07d3d2d4612f73
#
_cell.length_a   1.000
_cell.length_b   1.000
_cell.length_c   1.000
_cell.angle_alpha   90.00
_cell.angle_beta   90.00
_cell.angle_gamma   90.00
#
_symmetry.space_group_name_H-M   'P 1'
#
loop_
_entity.id
_entity.type
_entity.pdbx_description
1 polymer ?
#
loop_
_entity_poly.entity_id
_entity_poly.type
_entity_poly.pdbx_seq_one_letter_code
_entity_poly.pdbx_strand_id
1 'polypeptide(L)'
;MNKFKNFLNIFTLILIIFNFKVFVQADDDNRIERIESQVQDALIKIKAIEKKNKNSNEIKAGPGLTIKSGKNEVKLAGRIHFDIGMHDADPILGCDVANTEGGSCFTDGTNFRRLRLGMSGKYGDGFYYKTSVDWGASAKQGSDNTDNASVDEVFMGYKLSKNSTISIGKQKIPVSFAESTSSNDLPFIERAPSVDTMTDESIGPKRMSIQYRNWDKKMGYLFETAIHGAGDTTSSETFDEQLGYTARAVYAPIMSKNTVLHFGYWYDFTDTDTADTTMEWNYRIGLNVSDEKPIDADIGSDLGDVNNMTHWGGEVALIYNNFWAAGEWLWGEMERENGGLRNGANTSQCTSVEANMGYYEEGYTFGGQRRYTIKKGGWKRPKVKNAVNKGGMGVHEFGVRFDNSSLNDLCPGYGSQGSMKTTTLGWNWQLTNNNRIMFNYIMAKLDAEAVDEITSLAPGASFNGTLTNSYGNENKVNVFGIRFQNNW
;
A
#
# COMPACT_ATOMS: atom_id res chain seq x y z
N MET A 1 -17.34 -30.03 -23.13
CA MET A 1 -17.89 -30.61 -21.89
C MET A 1 -16.86 -31.40 -21.07
N ASN A 2 -16.06 -32.28 -21.68
CA ASN A 2 -15.07 -33.07 -20.92
C ASN A 2 -13.89 -32.27 -20.31
N LYS A 3 -13.49 -31.13 -20.87
CA LYS A 3 -12.39 -30.29 -20.35
C LYS A 3 -12.76 -29.55 -19.07
N PHE A 4 -14.02 -29.16 -18.93
CA PHE A 4 -14.55 -28.49 -17.73
C PHE A 4 -14.70 -29.44 -16.54
N LYS A 5 -15.09 -30.69 -16.80
CA LYS A 5 -15.14 -31.76 -15.77
C LYS A 5 -13.76 -32.05 -15.16
N ASN A 6 -12.70 -32.04 -15.97
CA ASN A 6 -11.33 -32.26 -15.47
C ASN A 6 -10.82 -31.09 -14.62
N PHE A 7 -11.18 -29.86 -14.98
CA PHE A 7 -10.87 -28.68 -14.18
C PHE A 7 -11.57 -28.67 -12.82
N LEU A 8 -12.86 -29.04 -12.82
CA LEU A 8 -13.66 -29.11 -11.59
C LEU A 8 -13.12 -30.20 -10.65
N ASN A 9 -12.69 -31.35 -11.18
CA ASN A 9 -12.11 -32.43 -10.40
C ASN A 9 -10.75 -32.06 -9.76
N ILE A 10 -9.89 -31.27 -10.44
CA ILE A 10 -8.64 -30.79 -9.89
C ILE A 10 -8.91 -29.73 -8.81
N PHE A 11 -9.88 -28.85 -9.01
CA PHE A 11 -10.27 -27.83 -8.03
C PHE A 11 -10.87 -28.45 -6.77
N THR A 12 -11.70 -29.50 -6.93
CA THR A 12 -12.27 -30.26 -5.80
C THR A 12 -11.17 -30.99 -5.02
N LEU A 13 -10.14 -31.53 -5.70
CA LEU A 13 -9.01 -32.20 -5.06
C LEU A 13 -8.15 -31.20 -4.25
N ILE A 14 -7.94 -29.99 -4.75
CA ILE A 14 -7.22 -28.92 -4.04
C ILE A 14 -8.01 -28.46 -2.80
N LEU A 15 -9.33 -28.33 -2.90
CA LEU A 15 -10.20 -28.01 -1.76
C LEU A 15 -10.19 -29.10 -0.68
N ILE A 16 -10.14 -30.37 -1.07
CA ILE A 16 -10.05 -31.51 -0.14
C ILE A 16 -8.71 -31.50 0.59
N ILE A 17 -7.59 -31.21 -0.10
CA ILE A 17 -6.25 -31.12 0.51
C ILE A 17 -6.17 -29.93 1.50
N PHE A 18 -6.84 -28.81 1.21
CA PHE A 18 -6.86 -27.65 2.11
C PHE A 18 -7.69 -27.87 3.38
N ASN A 19 -8.81 -28.59 3.29
CA ASN A 19 -9.64 -28.89 4.47
C ASN A 19 -9.03 -29.96 5.39
N PHE A 20 -8.06 -30.76 4.92
CA PHE A 20 -7.45 -31.85 5.71
C PHE A 20 -6.32 -31.36 6.65
N LYS A 21 -5.80 -30.14 6.48
CA LYS A 21 -4.70 -29.61 7.33
C LYS A 21 -5.13 -28.97 8.65
N VAL A 22 -6.43 -28.87 8.94
CA VAL A 22 -6.93 -28.17 10.15
C VAL A 22 -7.11 -29.14 11.35
N PHE A 23 -7.01 -30.45 11.16
CA PHE A 23 -7.20 -31.40 12.27
C PHE A 23 -6.13 -32.51 12.24
N VAL A 24 -4.95 -32.27 12.83
CA VAL A 24 -4.10 -33.37 13.30
C VAL A 24 -3.52 -32.99 14.65
N GLN A 25 -4.17 -33.45 15.69
CA GLN A 25 -3.58 -33.70 16.98
C GLN A 25 -2.94 -35.10 16.95
N ALA A 26 -1.76 -35.22 17.53
CA ALA A 26 -0.88 -36.38 17.48
C ALA A 26 -1.56 -37.71 17.86
N ASP A 27 -1.33 -38.71 17.07
CA ASP A 27 -0.95 -40.10 17.37
C ASP A 27 -1.26 -41.00 16.16
N ASP A 28 -0.24 -41.35 15.42
CA ASP A 28 -0.14 -42.63 14.66
C ASP A 28 0.90 -42.54 13.55
N ASP A 29 2.09 -43.12 13.75
CA ASP A 29 3.12 -43.29 12.71
C ASP A 29 2.57 -44.07 11.48
N ASN A 30 1.62 -45.01 11.70
CA ASN A 30 0.92 -45.73 10.64
C ASN A 30 0.00 -44.88 9.77
N ARG A 31 -0.40 -43.69 10.25
CA ARG A 31 -1.29 -42.77 9.53
C ARG A 31 -0.50 -41.88 8.57
N ILE A 32 0.72 -41.52 8.95
CA ILE A 32 1.66 -40.76 8.14
C ILE A 32 2.11 -41.60 6.94
N GLU A 33 2.53 -42.86 7.15
CA GLU A 33 2.88 -43.78 6.07
C GLU A 33 1.73 -44.01 5.10
N ARG A 34 0.51 -44.09 5.63
CA ARG A 34 -0.70 -44.26 4.80
C ARG A 34 -1.01 -43.03 3.97
N ILE A 35 -0.82 -41.82 4.51
CA ILE A 35 -0.98 -40.55 3.80
C ILE A 35 0.15 -40.39 2.77
N GLU A 36 1.37 -40.72 3.11
CA GLU A 36 2.51 -40.68 2.17
C GLU A 36 2.29 -41.67 1.01
N SER A 37 1.80 -42.87 1.26
CA SER A 37 1.43 -43.87 0.24
C SER A 37 0.31 -43.32 -0.66
N GLN A 38 -0.75 -42.74 -0.09
CA GLN A 38 -1.84 -42.14 -0.86
C GLN A 38 -1.40 -40.92 -1.69
N VAL A 39 -0.51 -40.12 -1.17
CA VAL A 39 0.09 -38.99 -1.90
C VAL A 39 0.99 -39.48 -3.03
N GLN A 40 1.77 -40.55 -2.83
CA GLN A 40 2.58 -41.18 -3.87
C GLN A 40 1.71 -41.81 -4.96
N ASP A 41 0.64 -42.49 -4.60
CA ASP A 41 -0.32 -43.05 -5.55
C ASP A 41 -1.08 -41.98 -6.35
N ALA A 42 -1.43 -40.86 -5.70
CA ALA A 42 -2.02 -39.72 -6.38
C ALA A 42 -1.02 -39.05 -7.35
N LEU A 43 0.25 -38.91 -6.95
CA LEU A 43 1.32 -38.42 -7.80
C LEU A 43 1.60 -39.34 -9.02
N ILE A 44 1.54 -40.67 -8.83
CA ILE A 44 1.69 -41.65 -9.93
C ILE A 44 0.50 -41.57 -10.90
N LYS A 45 -0.72 -41.42 -10.38
CA LYS A 45 -1.95 -41.26 -11.19
C LYS A 45 -1.93 -39.93 -11.95
N ILE A 46 -1.46 -38.83 -11.31
CA ILE A 46 -1.26 -37.53 -11.95
C ILE A 46 -0.25 -37.64 -13.07
N LYS A 47 0.91 -38.28 -12.86
CA LYS A 47 1.93 -38.52 -13.91
C LYS A 47 1.43 -39.37 -15.05
N ALA A 48 0.57 -40.37 -14.77
CA ALA A 48 -0.03 -41.24 -15.80
C ALA A 48 -1.08 -40.46 -16.63
N ILE A 49 -1.85 -39.57 -16.03
CA ILE A 49 -2.79 -38.67 -16.70
C ILE A 49 -2.04 -37.64 -17.57
N GLU A 50 -0.93 -37.10 -17.09
CA GLU A 50 -0.06 -36.22 -17.86
C GLU A 50 0.51 -36.86 -19.11
N LYS A 51 0.91 -38.12 -19.03
CA LYS A 51 1.46 -38.88 -20.18
C LYS A 51 0.41 -39.22 -21.24
N LYS A 52 -0.88 -39.31 -20.86
CA LYS A 52 -2.02 -39.57 -21.76
C LYS A 52 -2.55 -38.34 -22.49
N ASN A 53 -2.34 -37.15 -21.95
CA ASN A 53 -2.79 -35.89 -22.55
C ASN A 53 -1.62 -35.25 -23.31
N LYS A 54 -1.58 -35.35 -24.62
CA LYS A 54 -0.64 -34.61 -25.51
C LYS A 54 -0.79 -33.08 -25.45
N ASN A 55 -1.72 -32.53 -24.68
CA ASN A 55 -1.77 -31.13 -24.26
C ASN A 55 -1.27 -31.07 -22.82
N SER A 56 0.03 -31.03 -22.62
CA SER A 56 0.65 -31.02 -21.30
C SER A 56 0.19 -29.84 -20.45
N ASN A 57 -0.58 -30.12 -19.40
CA ASN A 57 -0.79 -29.15 -18.33
C ASN A 57 0.55 -28.99 -17.60
N GLU A 58 1.12 -27.81 -17.64
CA GLU A 58 2.35 -27.49 -16.93
C GLU A 58 2.01 -27.03 -15.51
N ILE A 59 2.41 -27.81 -14.52
CA ILE A 59 2.32 -27.42 -13.10
C ILE A 59 3.73 -27.06 -12.63
N LYS A 60 3.90 -25.81 -12.21
CA LYS A 60 5.14 -25.32 -11.58
C LYS A 60 4.87 -25.05 -10.12
N ALA A 61 5.42 -25.89 -9.25
CA ALA A 61 5.54 -25.63 -7.84
C ALA A 61 6.88 -24.92 -7.60
N GLY A 62 6.82 -23.77 -7.00
CA GLY A 62 7.96 -22.92 -6.62
C GLY A 62 7.49 -22.02 -5.48
N PRO A 63 8.07 -20.83 -5.32
CA PRO A 63 7.41 -19.83 -4.51
C PRO A 63 6.07 -19.48 -5.19
N GLY A 64 4.97 -20.01 -4.66
CA GLY A 64 3.66 -20.02 -5.29
C GLY A 64 3.44 -21.19 -6.25
N LEU A 65 2.21 -21.35 -6.70
CA LEU A 65 1.78 -22.41 -7.60
C LEU A 65 1.31 -21.80 -8.93
N THR A 66 1.85 -22.29 -10.04
CA THR A 66 1.37 -21.92 -11.38
C THR A 66 0.90 -23.15 -12.11
N ILE A 67 -0.33 -23.10 -12.61
CA ILE A 67 -0.94 -24.13 -13.45
C ILE A 67 -1.20 -23.52 -14.83
N LYS A 68 -0.71 -24.17 -15.89
CA LYS A 68 -0.94 -23.74 -17.28
C LYS A 68 -1.59 -24.86 -18.08
N SER A 69 -2.56 -24.51 -18.90
CA SER A 69 -3.21 -25.41 -19.84
C SER A 69 -3.51 -24.66 -21.14
N GLY A 70 -2.70 -24.85 -22.16
CA GLY A 70 -2.78 -24.11 -23.41
C GLY A 70 -2.60 -22.58 -23.16
N LYS A 71 -3.60 -21.79 -23.52
CA LYS A 71 -3.61 -20.33 -23.32
C LYS A 71 -4.03 -19.89 -21.91
N ASN A 72 -4.47 -20.83 -21.08
CA ASN A 72 -4.97 -20.54 -19.74
C ASN A 72 -3.84 -20.67 -18.71
N GLU A 73 -3.81 -19.78 -17.75
CA GLU A 73 -2.85 -19.77 -16.65
C GLU A 73 -3.56 -19.38 -15.35
N VAL A 74 -3.30 -20.11 -14.28
CA VAL A 74 -3.69 -19.76 -12.91
C VAL A 74 -2.43 -19.72 -12.06
N LYS A 75 -2.26 -18.65 -11.27
CA LYS A 75 -1.21 -18.49 -10.28
C LYS A 75 -1.81 -18.25 -8.93
N LEU A 76 -1.41 -19.06 -7.96
CA LEU A 76 -1.62 -18.80 -6.54
C LEU A 76 -0.36 -18.20 -5.98
N ALA A 77 -0.51 -17.08 -5.30
CA ALA A 77 0.60 -16.32 -4.72
C ALA A 77 0.16 -15.66 -3.41
N GLY A 78 1.10 -15.40 -2.55
CA GLY A 78 0.81 -14.73 -1.30
C GLY A 78 1.96 -13.88 -0.81
N ARG A 79 1.73 -13.16 0.29
CA ARG A 79 2.77 -12.42 1.01
C ARG A 79 2.46 -12.33 2.49
N ILE A 80 3.52 -12.30 3.27
CA ILE A 80 3.51 -12.02 4.69
C ILE A 80 4.47 -10.85 4.93
N HIS A 81 3.98 -9.79 5.57
CA HIS A 81 4.78 -8.74 6.17
C HIS A 81 4.48 -8.73 7.65
N PHE A 82 5.46 -9.11 8.45
CA PHE A 82 5.40 -9.10 9.91
C PHE A 82 6.32 -7.99 10.41
N ASP A 83 5.77 -7.07 11.18
CA ASP A 83 6.45 -5.89 11.69
C ASP A 83 6.65 -5.96 13.20
N ILE A 84 7.78 -5.43 13.65
CA ILE A 84 8.10 -5.12 15.04
C ILE A 84 8.42 -3.64 15.08
N GLY A 85 7.83 -2.90 16.01
CA GLY A 85 8.07 -1.46 16.19
C GLY A 85 8.37 -1.12 17.64
N MET A 86 9.32 -0.21 17.82
CA MET A 86 9.65 0.42 19.10
C MET A 86 9.68 1.93 18.90
N HIS A 87 9.01 2.66 19.78
CA HIS A 87 8.84 4.10 19.72
C HIS A 87 9.48 4.72 20.97
N ASP A 88 10.25 5.78 20.74
CA ASP A 88 10.80 6.64 21.79
C ASP A 88 10.34 8.06 21.49
N ALA A 89 9.34 8.52 22.21
CA ALA A 89 8.66 9.78 21.99
C ALA A 89 8.75 10.69 23.22
N ASP A 90 8.81 11.98 22.97
CA ASP A 90 8.70 12.98 24.03
C ASP A 90 7.36 12.83 24.76
N PRO A 91 7.31 12.97 26.09
CA PRO A 91 6.12 12.66 26.90
C PRO A 91 4.89 13.54 26.65
N ILE A 92 4.98 14.52 25.78
CA ILE A 92 4.01 15.64 25.65
C ILE A 92 3.12 15.51 24.40
N LEU A 93 3.25 14.45 23.64
CA LEU A 93 2.40 14.25 22.46
C LEU A 93 1.01 13.72 22.88
N GLY A 94 0.07 14.65 23.03
CA GLY A 94 -1.38 14.52 22.93
C GLY A 94 -2.10 13.24 23.39
N CYS A 95 -1.55 12.51 24.34
CA CYS A 95 -2.20 11.37 24.92
C CYS A 95 -3.12 11.81 26.04
N ASP A 96 -4.32 11.30 26.06
CA ASP A 96 -5.18 11.39 27.21
C ASP A 96 -4.47 10.74 28.43
N VAL A 97 -3.75 11.60 29.18
CA VAL A 97 -2.88 11.21 30.32
C VAL A 97 -3.69 10.62 31.48
N ALA A 98 -5.03 10.62 31.36
CA ALA A 98 -5.91 10.12 32.40
C ALA A 98 -5.84 8.59 32.59
N ASN A 99 -5.30 7.85 31.62
CA ASN A 99 -5.30 6.39 31.64
C ASN A 99 -3.94 5.69 31.39
N THR A 100 -2.83 6.42 31.21
CA THR A 100 -1.52 5.79 30.99
C THR A 100 -0.45 6.37 31.91
N GLU A 101 0.04 5.54 32.83
CA GLU A 101 1.26 5.85 33.58
C GLU A 101 2.44 5.89 32.60
N GLY A 102 2.80 7.09 32.10
CA GLY A 102 3.98 7.28 31.30
C GLY A 102 3.88 8.10 30.03
N GLY A 103 2.71 8.56 29.61
CA GLY A 103 2.58 9.73 28.75
C GLY A 103 3.00 9.62 27.27
N SER A 104 3.00 8.45 26.62
CA SER A 104 3.21 8.36 25.18
C SER A 104 2.08 7.58 24.51
N CYS A 105 1.44 8.15 23.48
CA CYS A 105 0.43 7.48 22.67
C CYS A 105 1.01 6.45 21.71
N PHE A 106 2.30 6.58 21.40
CA PHE A 106 2.97 5.62 20.55
C PHE A 106 3.22 4.32 21.30
N THR A 107 2.67 3.23 20.78
CA THR A 107 2.79 1.92 21.38
C THR A 107 3.81 1.05 20.68
N ASP A 108 4.67 0.42 21.46
CA ASP A 108 5.54 -0.66 20.98
C ASP A 108 4.70 -1.90 20.68
N GLY A 109 5.15 -2.67 19.69
CA GLY A 109 4.43 -3.92 19.44
C GLY A 109 4.81 -4.63 18.15
N THR A 110 3.93 -5.54 17.78
CA THR A 110 4.06 -6.36 16.58
C THR A 110 2.73 -6.42 15.84
N ASN A 111 2.78 -6.48 14.51
CA ASN A 111 1.59 -6.75 13.71
C ASN A 111 1.91 -7.49 12.42
N PHE A 112 0.89 -8.10 11.83
CA PHE A 112 0.93 -8.51 10.43
C PHE A 112 0.44 -7.35 9.55
N ARG A 113 1.36 -6.52 9.09
CA ARG A 113 1.02 -5.40 8.19
C ARG A 113 0.33 -5.86 6.91
N ARG A 114 0.69 -7.05 6.41
CA ARG A 114 0.03 -7.71 5.27
C ARG A 114 0.08 -9.22 5.44
N LEU A 115 -1.07 -9.84 5.35
CA LEU A 115 -1.23 -11.29 5.29
C LEU A 115 -2.15 -11.62 4.11
N ARG A 116 -1.55 -11.71 2.90
CA ARG A 116 -2.32 -11.79 1.64
C ARG A 116 -2.21 -13.13 0.98
N LEU A 117 -3.35 -13.60 0.50
CA LEU A 117 -3.43 -14.69 -0.47
C LEU A 117 -4.17 -14.20 -1.70
N GLY A 118 -3.64 -14.54 -2.88
CA GLY A 118 -4.22 -14.09 -4.13
C GLY A 118 -4.11 -15.11 -5.24
N MET A 119 -5.01 -14.98 -6.17
CA MET A 119 -5.05 -15.72 -7.41
C MET A 119 -5.01 -14.74 -8.58
N SER A 120 -4.22 -15.05 -9.59
CA SER A 120 -4.21 -14.32 -10.85
C SER A 120 -4.07 -15.26 -12.01
N GLY A 121 -4.49 -14.84 -13.18
CA GLY A 121 -4.40 -15.74 -14.33
C GLY A 121 -4.70 -15.06 -15.66
N LYS A 122 -4.71 -15.91 -16.67
CA LYS A 122 -5.10 -15.59 -18.04
C LYS A 122 -6.04 -16.67 -18.55
N TYR A 123 -6.97 -16.30 -19.41
CA TYR A 123 -7.82 -17.25 -20.12
C TYR A 123 -8.08 -16.80 -21.55
N GLY A 124 -8.09 -17.75 -22.46
CA GLY A 124 -8.30 -17.46 -23.87
C GLY A 124 -7.29 -16.48 -24.45
N ASP A 125 -7.75 -15.69 -25.41
CA ASP A 125 -6.94 -14.75 -26.16
C ASP A 125 -7.00 -13.33 -25.56
N GLY A 126 -6.15 -13.06 -24.59
CA GLY A 126 -5.94 -11.71 -24.06
C GLY A 126 -6.63 -11.39 -22.74
N PHE A 127 -7.58 -12.18 -22.25
CA PHE A 127 -8.20 -11.96 -20.96
C PHE A 127 -7.24 -12.30 -19.82
N TYR A 128 -7.31 -11.52 -18.74
CA TYR A 128 -6.58 -11.76 -17.49
C TYR A 128 -7.44 -11.33 -16.30
N TYR A 129 -7.09 -11.83 -15.13
CA TYR A 129 -7.79 -11.50 -13.89
C TYR A 129 -6.83 -11.54 -12.70
N LYS A 130 -7.23 -10.89 -11.63
CA LYS A 130 -6.60 -10.97 -10.32
C LYS A 130 -7.66 -10.88 -9.23
N THR A 131 -7.49 -11.67 -8.19
CA THR A 131 -8.19 -11.53 -6.92
C THR A 131 -7.20 -11.70 -5.79
N SER A 132 -7.32 -10.91 -4.74
CA SER A 132 -6.52 -11.05 -3.53
C SER A 132 -7.29 -10.55 -2.31
N VAL A 133 -7.06 -11.23 -1.20
CA VAL A 133 -7.63 -10.94 0.11
C VAL A 133 -6.48 -10.66 1.08
N ASP A 134 -6.67 -9.72 1.98
CA ASP A 134 -5.72 -9.32 3.03
C ASP A 134 -6.36 -9.51 4.40
N TRP A 135 -5.69 -10.25 5.28
CA TRP A 135 -6.04 -10.43 6.69
C TRP A 135 -5.13 -9.61 7.63
N GLY A 136 -4.24 -8.79 7.08
CA GLY A 136 -3.25 -8.05 7.86
C GLY A 136 -3.86 -7.15 8.93
N ALA A 137 -4.91 -6.43 8.59
CA ALA A 137 -5.61 -5.54 9.53
C ALA A 137 -6.24 -6.29 10.70
N SER A 138 -6.66 -7.54 10.50
CA SER A 138 -7.31 -8.38 11.51
C SER A 138 -6.31 -9.11 12.43
N ALA A 139 -5.03 -9.08 12.12
CA ALA A 139 -4.00 -9.85 12.83
C ALA A 139 -3.12 -8.96 13.72
N LYS A 140 -3.65 -7.85 14.22
CA LYS A 140 -3.00 -7.03 15.26
C LYS A 140 -3.16 -7.70 16.62
N GLN A 141 -2.11 -7.66 17.44
CA GLN A 141 -2.17 -8.13 18.80
C GLN A 141 -3.17 -7.27 19.61
N GLY A 142 -4.10 -7.91 20.31
CA GLY A 142 -5.12 -7.25 21.11
C GLY A 142 -6.34 -6.76 20.33
N SER A 143 -6.43 -7.03 19.02
CA SER A 143 -7.63 -6.75 18.24
C SER A 143 -8.61 -7.91 18.36
N ASP A 144 -9.81 -7.64 18.87
CA ASP A 144 -10.92 -8.61 18.90
C ASP A 144 -11.53 -8.83 17.50
N ASN A 145 -11.14 -8.06 16.50
CA ASN A 145 -11.61 -8.14 15.12
C ASN A 145 -10.77 -9.13 14.28
N THR A 146 -10.70 -10.38 14.71
CA THR A 146 -9.96 -11.45 14.00
C THR A 146 -10.64 -11.92 12.71
N ASP A 147 -11.87 -11.48 12.44
CA ASP A 147 -12.74 -12.06 11.41
C ASP A 147 -12.80 -11.26 10.09
N ASN A 148 -12.21 -10.08 10.02
CA ASN A 148 -12.39 -9.20 8.86
C ASN A 148 -11.25 -9.31 7.84
N ALA A 149 -11.40 -10.25 6.91
CA ALA A 149 -10.62 -10.26 5.69
C ALA A 149 -11.09 -9.15 4.75
N SER A 150 -10.20 -8.30 4.30
CA SER A 150 -10.50 -7.26 3.32
C SER A 150 -10.17 -7.69 1.90
N VAL A 151 -11.03 -7.29 0.95
CA VAL A 151 -10.74 -7.45 -0.48
C VAL A 151 -9.67 -6.46 -0.88
N ASP A 152 -8.46 -6.96 -1.19
CA ASP A 152 -7.32 -6.11 -1.61
C ASP A 152 -7.44 -5.65 -3.06
N GLU A 153 -7.57 -6.58 -4.01
CA GLU A 153 -7.79 -6.30 -5.44
C GLU A 153 -8.67 -7.39 -6.05
N VAL A 154 -9.68 -7.03 -6.80
CA VAL A 154 -10.48 -7.94 -7.63
C VAL A 154 -10.82 -7.25 -8.94
N PHE A 155 -10.20 -7.69 -10.02
CA PHE A 155 -10.44 -7.13 -11.34
C PHE A 155 -10.26 -8.15 -12.46
N MET A 156 -10.88 -7.90 -13.57
CA MET A 156 -10.65 -8.55 -14.85
C MET A 156 -10.17 -7.54 -15.87
N GLY A 157 -9.44 -8.00 -16.87
CA GLY A 157 -8.96 -7.12 -17.92
C GLY A 157 -8.73 -7.85 -19.24
N TYR A 158 -8.50 -7.05 -20.26
CA TYR A 158 -8.23 -7.50 -21.61
C TYR A 158 -7.01 -6.80 -22.19
N LYS A 159 -6.18 -7.55 -22.90
CA LYS A 159 -5.04 -7.01 -23.64
C LYS A 159 -5.51 -6.54 -25.01
N LEU A 160 -5.58 -5.24 -25.21
CA LEU A 160 -5.89 -4.64 -26.49
C LEU A 160 -4.74 -4.82 -27.49
N SER A 161 -3.50 -4.79 -26.97
CA SER A 161 -2.29 -5.04 -27.76
C SER A 161 -1.18 -5.63 -26.88
N LYS A 162 0.03 -5.77 -27.44
CA LYS A 162 1.22 -6.16 -26.67
C LYS A 162 1.51 -5.17 -25.54
N ASN A 163 1.22 -3.90 -25.72
CA ASN A 163 1.61 -2.78 -24.87
C ASN A 163 0.40 -2.01 -24.31
N SER A 164 -0.83 -2.49 -24.50
CA SER A 164 -2.01 -1.81 -23.96
C SER A 164 -2.99 -2.79 -23.35
N THR A 165 -3.66 -2.34 -22.28
CA THR A 165 -4.65 -3.12 -21.54
C THR A 165 -5.79 -2.24 -21.10
N ILE A 166 -6.98 -2.83 -20.98
CA ILE A 166 -8.11 -2.27 -20.27
C ILE A 166 -8.47 -3.22 -19.14
N SER A 167 -8.90 -2.72 -17.98
CA SER A 167 -9.32 -3.52 -16.84
C SER A 167 -10.48 -2.86 -16.10
N ILE A 168 -11.28 -3.68 -15.42
CA ILE A 168 -12.45 -3.26 -14.65
C ILE A 168 -12.49 -4.02 -13.32
N GLY A 169 -12.81 -3.33 -12.24
CA GLY A 169 -12.96 -3.87 -10.88
C GLY A 169 -12.16 -3.08 -9.85
N LYS A 170 -12.06 -3.62 -8.62
CA LYS A 170 -11.30 -3.01 -7.53
C LYS A 170 -9.80 -3.19 -7.79
N GLN A 171 -9.12 -2.10 -8.11
CA GLN A 171 -7.71 -2.10 -8.45
C GLN A 171 -7.04 -0.76 -8.09
N LYS A 172 -5.71 -0.75 -8.08
CA LYS A 172 -4.98 0.51 -7.88
C LYS A 172 -5.24 1.48 -9.02
N ILE A 173 -5.66 2.69 -8.67
CA ILE A 173 -5.71 3.82 -9.59
C ILE A 173 -4.28 4.34 -9.89
N PRO A 174 -4.06 4.99 -11.03
CA PRO A 174 -2.72 5.39 -11.47
C PRO A 174 -2.25 6.71 -10.85
N VAL A 175 -1.90 6.68 -9.58
CA VAL A 175 -1.30 7.80 -8.84
C VAL A 175 0.10 7.43 -8.36
N SER A 176 0.96 8.42 -8.15
CA SER A 176 2.23 8.38 -7.45
C SER A 176 3.22 7.27 -7.91
N PHE A 177 4.49 7.58 -7.91
CA PHE A 177 5.58 6.63 -8.11
C PHE A 177 5.66 5.60 -6.98
N ALA A 178 5.54 6.06 -5.72
CA ALA A 178 5.59 5.19 -4.57
C ALA A 178 4.36 4.27 -4.50
N GLU A 179 3.15 4.76 -4.88
CA GLU A 179 1.95 3.92 -4.98
C GLU A 179 2.03 2.92 -6.12
N SER A 180 2.57 3.29 -7.27
CA SER A 180 2.80 2.40 -8.42
C SER A 180 3.88 1.34 -8.13
N THR A 181 4.76 1.61 -7.17
CA THR A 181 5.71 0.64 -6.63
C THR A 181 4.98 -0.36 -5.72
N SER A 182 5.18 -1.64 -5.99
CA SER A 182 4.62 -2.68 -5.11
C SER A 182 5.20 -2.59 -3.71
N SER A 183 4.40 -2.78 -2.66
CA SER A 183 4.89 -2.87 -1.28
C SER A 183 5.95 -3.97 -1.06
N ASN A 184 6.04 -4.97 -1.93
CA ASN A 184 7.16 -5.92 -1.93
C ASN A 184 8.47 -5.31 -2.43
N ASP A 185 8.44 -4.20 -3.12
CA ASP A 185 9.57 -3.62 -3.85
C ASP A 185 10.02 -2.26 -3.28
N LEU A 186 9.32 -1.72 -2.27
CA LEU A 186 9.67 -0.48 -1.57
C LEU A 186 11.06 -0.56 -0.93
N PRO A 187 11.83 0.55 -0.93
CA PRO A 187 13.13 0.61 -0.28
C PRO A 187 13.04 0.76 1.25
N PHE A 188 11.96 1.28 1.77
CA PHE A 188 11.68 1.42 3.19
C PHE A 188 10.48 0.57 3.60
N ILE A 189 10.29 0.36 4.91
CA ILE A 189 9.22 -0.47 5.46
C ILE A 189 7.85 0.01 4.97
N GLU A 190 7.58 1.31 5.08
CA GLU A 190 6.37 1.95 4.53
C GLU A 190 6.74 3.04 3.52
N ARG A 191 5.76 3.59 2.83
CA ARG A 191 5.88 4.77 1.99
C ARG A 191 6.25 5.98 2.84
N ALA A 192 6.56 7.07 2.20
CA ALA A 192 6.74 8.35 2.86
C ALA A 192 5.41 8.82 3.45
N PRO A 193 5.38 9.43 4.65
CA PRO A 193 4.16 9.99 5.21
C PRO A 193 3.40 10.91 4.25
N SER A 194 4.11 11.77 3.52
CA SER A 194 3.53 12.63 2.49
C SER A 194 2.76 11.88 1.41
N VAL A 195 3.23 10.70 1.00
CA VAL A 195 2.54 9.87 0.01
C VAL A 195 1.31 9.22 0.63
N ASP A 196 1.44 8.64 1.83
CA ASP A 196 0.31 7.98 2.49
C ASP A 196 -0.82 9.00 2.74
N THR A 197 -0.52 10.23 3.18
CA THR A 197 -1.51 11.31 3.35
C THR A 197 -2.24 11.64 2.04
N MET A 198 -1.50 11.93 0.98
CA MET A 198 -2.08 12.42 -0.27
C MET A 198 -2.67 11.30 -1.15
N THR A 199 -2.44 10.02 -0.86
CA THR A 199 -2.90 8.95 -1.74
C THR A 199 -3.62 7.81 -1.03
N ASP A 200 -3.25 7.45 0.19
CA ASP A 200 -3.84 6.30 0.90
C ASP A 200 -4.98 6.74 1.81
N GLU A 201 -4.79 7.81 2.56
CA GLU A 201 -5.78 8.28 3.52
C GLU A 201 -6.87 9.14 2.82
N SER A 202 -6.49 10.02 1.89
CA SER A 202 -7.46 10.90 1.24
C SER A 202 -8.16 10.30 0.02
N ILE A 203 -7.41 9.74 -0.94
CA ILE A 203 -7.99 9.21 -2.18
C ILE A 203 -8.36 7.73 -2.04
N GLY A 204 -7.59 6.97 -1.25
CA GLY A 204 -7.65 5.52 -1.20
C GLY A 204 -7.18 4.88 -2.50
N PRO A 205 -5.97 4.29 -2.54
CA PRO A 205 -5.29 3.93 -3.80
C PRO A 205 -5.95 2.77 -4.55
N LYS A 206 -6.98 2.13 -4.01
CA LYS A 206 -7.66 0.97 -4.62
C LYS A 206 -9.15 1.21 -4.68
N ARG A 207 -9.61 1.60 -5.86
CA ARG A 207 -10.99 1.95 -6.12
C ARG A 207 -11.64 1.02 -7.15
N MET A 208 -12.96 0.94 -7.13
CA MET A 208 -13.75 0.38 -8.22
C MET A 208 -13.53 1.27 -9.43
N SER A 209 -12.97 0.72 -10.51
CA SER A 209 -12.53 1.55 -11.65
C SER A 209 -12.55 0.80 -12.97
N ILE A 210 -12.66 1.57 -14.03
CA ILE A 210 -12.29 1.15 -15.40
C ILE A 210 -10.99 1.87 -15.73
N GLN A 211 -9.93 1.11 -16.02
CA GLN A 211 -8.59 1.63 -16.25
C GLN A 211 -8.07 1.24 -17.62
N TYR A 212 -7.52 2.21 -18.33
CA TYR A 212 -6.70 2.00 -19.52
C TYR A 212 -5.23 2.23 -19.20
N ARG A 213 -4.35 1.37 -19.76
CA ARG A 213 -2.90 1.49 -19.62
C ARG A 213 -2.24 1.22 -20.97
N ASN A 214 -1.30 2.10 -21.34
CA ASN A 214 -0.45 1.93 -22.51
C ASN A 214 1.00 2.27 -22.17
N TRP A 215 1.94 1.46 -22.63
CA TRP A 215 3.37 1.65 -22.36
C TRP A 215 4.22 1.19 -23.53
N ASP A 216 5.36 1.82 -23.72
CA ASP A 216 6.38 1.34 -24.64
C ASP A 216 7.78 1.37 -23.99
N LYS A 217 8.43 0.21 -23.98
CA LYS A 217 9.76 0.08 -23.37
C LYS A 217 10.86 0.71 -24.22
N LYS A 218 10.71 0.76 -25.54
CA LYS A 218 11.74 1.33 -26.43
C LYS A 218 11.67 2.85 -26.42
N MET A 219 10.46 3.37 -26.44
CA MET A 219 10.20 4.82 -26.38
C MET A 219 10.28 5.37 -24.96
N GLY A 220 10.27 4.50 -23.94
CA GLY A 220 10.39 4.90 -22.54
C GLY A 220 9.17 5.63 -21.99
N TYR A 221 7.96 5.31 -22.40
CA TYR A 221 6.76 5.97 -21.88
C TYR A 221 5.76 5.00 -21.25
N LEU A 222 4.95 5.53 -20.34
CA LEU A 222 3.74 4.94 -19.80
C LEU A 222 2.66 6.02 -19.75
N PHE A 223 1.46 5.66 -20.18
CA PHE A 223 0.25 6.44 -19.97
C PHE A 223 -0.81 5.55 -19.33
N GLU A 224 -1.45 6.05 -18.29
CA GLU A 224 -2.51 5.38 -17.56
C GLU A 224 -3.64 6.36 -17.31
N THR A 225 -4.88 5.90 -17.40
CA THR A 225 -6.05 6.68 -16.99
C THR A 225 -7.11 5.77 -16.42
N ALA A 226 -7.90 6.27 -15.49
CA ALA A 226 -9.01 5.56 -14.87
C ALA A 226 -10.20 6.48 -14.65
N ILE A 227 -11.40 5.92 -14.80
CA ILE A 227 -12.62 6.45 -14.20
C ILE A 227 -12.91 5.53 -13.02
N HIS A 228 -13.18 6.11 -11.85
CA HIS A 228 -13.36 5.36 -10.60
C HIS A 228 -14.49 5.96 -9.77
N GLY A 229 -15.02 5.16 -8.84
CA GLY A 229 -15.92 5.64 -7.81
C GLY A 229 -15.18 6.51 -6.79
N ALA A 230 -15.88 7.39 -6.13
CA ALA A 230 -15.36 8.25 -5.05
C ALA A 230 -14.79 7.45 -3.88
N GLY A 231 -15.15 6.18 -3.79
CA GLY A 231 -14.65 5.28 -2.77
C GLY A 231 -15.31 5.51 -1.43
N ASP A 232 -16.47 6.09 -1.47
CA ASP A 232 -17.28 6.26 -0.30
C ASP A 232 -17.33 4.98 0.52
N THR A 233 -16.95 5.11 1.78
CA THR A 233 -16.97 4.04 2.76
C THR A 233 -18.25 4.01 3.53
N THR A 234 -19.13 4.98 3.34
CA THR A 234 -20.41 4.99 4.01
C THR A 234 -21.26 3.87 3.44
N SER A 235 -21.51 2.89 4.27
CA SER A 235 -22.47 1.81 4.00
C SER A 235 -23.93 2.30 3.99
N SER A 236 -24.13 3.61 3.86
CA SER A 236 -25.43 4.24 3.83
C SER A 236 -26.02 4.07 2.44
N GLU A 237 -27.08 3.27 2.33
CA GLU A 237 -27.89 3.10 1.11
C GLU A 237 -28.58 4.42 0.67
N THR A 238 -28.21 5.56 1.26
CA THR A 238 -28.87 6.87 1.07
C THR A 238 -28.11 7.82 0.16
N PHE A 239 -26.86 7.49 -0.26
CA PHE A 239 -26.05 8.37 -1.10
C PHE A 239 -25.69 7.70 -2.41
N ASP A 240 -25.77 8.46 -3.50
CA ASP A 240 -25.27 8.06 -4.81
C ASP A 240 -23.73 8.17 -4.81
N GLU A 241 -23.02 7.10 -5.18
CA GLU A 241 -21.58 7.13 -5.33
C GLU A 241 -21.19 8.07 -6.47
N GLN A 242 -20.41 9.09 -6.16
CA GLN A 242 -19.88 10.04 -7.14
C GLN A 242 -18.68 9.42 -7.88
N LEU A 243 -18.28 10.07 -8.95
CA LEU A 243 -17.20 9.57 -9.80
C LEU A 243 -15.97 10.47 -9.76
N GLY A 244 -14.84 9.85 -9.95
CA GLY A 244 -13.57 10.52 -10.15
C GLY A 244 -12.86 10.05 -11.41
N TYR A 245 -11.83 10.75 -11.78
CA TYR A 245 -10.95 10.37 -12.87
C TYR A 245 -9.48 10.63 -12.51
N THR A 246 -8.64 9.69 -12.91
CA THR A 246 -7.19 9.76 -12.69
C THR A 246 -6.46 9.64 -14.01
N ALA A 247 -5.38 10.39 -14.18
CA ALA A 247 -4.45 10.23 -15.30
C ALA A 247 -3.01 10.29 -14.80
N ARG A 248 -2.13 9.47 -15.35
CA ARG A 248 -0.69 9.47 -15.07
C ARG A 248 0.09 9.30 -16.35
N ALA A 249 1.07 10.15 -16.56
CA ALA A 249 2.03 10.07 -17.66
C ALA A 249 3.45 9.94 -17.11
N VAL A 250 4.21 9.01 -17.67
CA VAL A 250 5.60 8.77 -17.31
C VAL A 250 6.47 8.78 -18.55
N TYR A 251 7.62 9.43 -18.45
CA TYR A 251 8.65 9.39 -19.47
C TYR A 251 10.01 9.02 -18.87
N ALA A 252 10.60 7.97 -19.39
CA ALA A 252 11.92 7.50 -19.00
C ALA A 252 12.88 7.62 -20.21
N PRO A 253 13.48 8.82 -20.45
CA PRO A 253 14.36 9.07 -21.61
C PRO A 253 15.59 8.18 -21.63
N ILE A 254 16.05 7.75 -20.46
CA ILE A 254 17.17 6.82 -20.32
C ILE A 254 16.67 5.57 -19.61
N MET A 255 16.71 4.44 -20.28
CA MET A 255 16.32 3.16 -19.72
C MET A 255 17.22 2.04 -20.21
N SER A 256 18.40 1.97 -19.64
CA SER A 256 19.39 0.92 -19.88
C SER A 256 19.43 -0.09 -18.74
N LYS A 257 20.36 -1.04 -18.81
CA LYS A 257 20.58 -2.01 -17.73
C LYS A 257 21.05 -1.35 -16.44
N ASN A 258 21.91 -0.33 -16.56
CA ASN A 258 22.60 0.29 -15.43
C ASN A 258 22.13 1.70 -15.13
N THR A 259 21.37 2.32 -16.03
CA THR A 259 20.93 3.70 -15.88
C THR A 259 19.46 3.81 -16.26
N VAL A 260 18.68 4.42 -15.38
CA VAL A 260 17.30 4.80 -15.63
C VAL A 260 17.15 6.24 -15.17
N LEU A 261 16.50 7.06 -15.97
CA LEU A 261 16.03 8.39 -15.58
C LEU A 261 14.53 8.42 -15.88
N HIS A 262 13.74 8.75 -14.87
CA HIS A 262 12.29 8.75 -14.90
C HIS A 262 11.77 10.11 -14.49
N PHE A 263 10.79 10.58 -15.22
CA PHE A 263 9.93 11.71 -14.91
C PHE A 263 8.50 11.25 -15.00
N GLY A 264 7.65 11.67 -14.06
CA GLY A 264 6.24 11.36 -14.05
C GLY A 264 5.42 12.55 -13.56
N TYR A 265 4.16 12.56 -13.97
CA TYR A 265 3.14 13.47 -13.48
C TYR A 265 1.82 12.73 -13.42
N TRP A 266 1.05 12.95 -12.36
CA TRP A 266 -0.28 12.40 -12.21
C TRP A 266 -1.26 13.46 -11.70
N TYR A 267 -2.51 13.23 -11.97
CA TYR A 267 -3.64 14.05 -11.56
C TYR A 267 -4.81 13.14 -11.20
N ASP A 268 -5.48 13.46 -10.12
CA ASP A 268 -6.71 12.82 -9.67
C ASP A 268 -7.74 13.89 -9.33
N PHE A 269 -8.96 13.70 -9.80
CA PHE A 269 -10.12 14.46 -9.40
C PHE A 269 -11.18 13.47 -8.92
N THR A 270 -11.76 13.74 -7.77
CA THR A 270 -12.84 12.96 -7.20
C THR A 270 -13.96 13.90 -6.79
N ASP A 271 -15.12 13.75 -7.42
CA ASP A 271 -16.36 14.36 -6.98
C ASP A 271 -16.81 13.62 -5.70
N THR A 272 -17.26 14.35 -4.70
CA THR A 272 -17.68 13.78 -3.42
C THR A 272 -19.13 14.18 -3.17
N ASP A 273 -19.87 13.36 -2.42
CA ASP A 273 -21.18 13.77 -1.95
C ASP A 273 -21.03 14.83 -0.85
N THR A 274 -21.77 15.92 -0.97
CA THR A 274 -21.76 17.05 -0.01
C THR A 274 -22.11 16.67 1.43
N ALA A 275 -22.58 15.46 1.66
CA ALA A 275 -22.84 14.90 2.99
C ALA A 275 -21.67 14.09 3.56
N ASP A 276 -20.59 13.88 2.81
CA ASP A 276 -19.46 13.11 3.30
C ASP A 276 -18.63 13.91 4.31
N THR A 277 -18.64 13.44 5.55
CA THR A 277 -17.90 14.01 6.67
C THR A 277 -16.62 13.24 6.99
N THR A 278 -16.22 12.30 6.13
CA THR A 278 -15.08 11.41 6.39
C THR A 278 -13.77 11.87 5.73
N MET A 279 -13.80 13.03 5.06
CA MET A 279 -12.62 13.56 4.36
C MET A 279 -11.59 14.08 5.34
N GLU A 280 -10.43 13.45 5.37
CA GLU A 280 -9.33 13.78 6.27
C GLU A 280 -7.97 13.73 5.55
N TRP A 281 -7.04 14.55 6.04
CA TRP A 281 -5.61 14.40 5.77
C TRP A 281 -4.89 14.09 7.06
N ASN A 282 -4.37 12.90 7.15
CA ASN A 282 -3.62 12.49 8.33
C ASN A 282 -2.43 11.63 7.96
N TYR A 283 -1.50 11.45 8.86
CA TYR A 283 -0.33 10.60 8.62
C TYR A 283 0.29 10.00 9.86
N ARG A 284 0.82 8.80 9.65
CA ARG A 284 1.63 8.05 10.60
C ARG A 284 3.12 8.35 10.41
N ILE A 285 3.93 8.05 11.42
CA ILE A 285 5.40 8.26 11.38
C ILE A 285 6.13 7.18 10.53
N GLY A 286 5.52 6.64 9.49
CA GLY A 286 6.18 5.69 8.56
C GLY A 286 6.37 4.26 9.11
N LEU A 287 5.68 3.88 10.20
CA LEU A 287 5.55 2.50 10.68
C LEU A 287 4.11 2.27 11.17
N ASN A 288 3.54 1.11 10.82
CA ASN A 288 2.13 0.81 11.08
C ASN A 288 1.95 -0.19 12.25
N VAL A 289 2.74 -0.03 13.31
CA VAL A 289 2.61 -0.82 14.55
C VAL A 289 1.75 -0.07 15.57
N SER A 290 2.01 1.22 15.74
CA SER A 290 1.11 2.14 16.44
C SER A 290 0.04 2.65 15.49
N ASP A 291 -1.18 2.85 15.99
CA ASP A 291 -2.28 3.46 15.24
C ASP A 291 -2.28 4.99 15.32
N GLU A 292 -1.36 5.55 16.09
CA GLU A 292 -1.24 6.98 16.29
C GLU A 292 -0.94 7.74 15.01
N LYS A 293 -1.73 8.76 14.75
CA LYS A 293 -1.60 9.72 13.66
C LYS A 293 -1.35 11.09 14.29
N PRO A 294 -0.10 11.48 14.50
CA PRO A 294 0.21 12.70 15.26
C PRO A 294 -0.19 13.99 14.56
N ILE A 295 -0.42 13.93 13.28
CA ILE A 295 -0.92 15.05 12.48
C ILE A 295 -2.19 14.57 11.79
N ASP A 296 -3.29 15.28 12.06
CA ASP A 296 -4.62 14.90 11.63
C ASP A 296 -5.47 16.14 11.38
N ALA A 297 -5.93 16.29 10.15
CA ALA A 297 -6.89 17.31 9.75
C ALA A 297 -8.16 16.63 9.27
N ASP A 298 -9.16 16.60 10.15
CA ASP A 298 -10.48 16.04 9.89
C ASP A 298 -11.37 17.08 9.19
N ILE A 299 -11.10 17.28 7.90
CA ILE A 299 -11.68 18.36 7.11
C ILE A 299 -13.18 18.21 6.97
N GLY A 300 -13.64 17.00 6.66
CA GLY A 300 -15.07 16.71 6.50
C GLY A 300 -15.89 16.88 7.77
N SER A 301 -15.35 16.47 8.92
CA SER A 301 -16.01 16.60 10.22
C SER A 301 -15.98 18.02 10.74
N ASP A 302 -14.83 18.68 10.65
CA ASP A 302 -14.60 20.01 11.23
C ASP A 302 -15.19 21.13 10.37
N LEU A 303 -14.99 21.06 9.08
CA LEU A 303 -15.42 22.07 8.13
C LEU A 303 -16.73 21.70 7.42
N GLY A 304 -17.04 20.40 7.26
CA GLY A 304 -18.21 19.89 6.56
C GLY A 304 -18.22 20.15 5.04
N ASP A 305 -19.16 19.55 4.35
CA ASP A 305 -19.54 19.88 2.97
C ASP A 305 -18.39 19.94 1.95
N VAL A 306 -17.51 18.94 1.90
CA VAL A 306 -16.51 18.80 0.85
C VAL A 306 -17.20 18.36 -0.45
N ASN A 307 -17.10 19.17 -1.51
CA ASN A 307 -17.74 18.91 -2.80
C ASN A 307 -16.86 18.08 -3.73
N ASN A 308 -15.57 18.34 -3.70
CA ASN A 308 -14.62 17.61 -4.53
C ASN A 308 -13.21 17.66 -3.93
N MET A 309 -12.41 16.69 -4.36
CA MET A 309 -11.00 16.62 -4.07
C MET A 309 -10.19 16.60 -5.35
N THR A 310 -9.14 17.37 -5.40
CA THR A 310 -8.16 17.36 -6.49
C THR A 310 -6.78 17.09 -5.93
N HIS A 311 -6.09 16.08 -6.46
CA HIS A 311 -4.72 15.77 -6.09
C HIS A 311 -3.84 15.65 -7.33
N TRP A 312 -2.60 16.13 -7.25
CA TRP A 312 -1.64 15.95 -8.33
C TRP A 312 -0.22 15.87 -7.78
N GLY A 313 0.67 15.33 -8.58
CA GLY A 313 2.07 15.20 -8.14
C GLY A 313 3.04 15.03 -9.28
N GLY A 314 4.27 15.51 -9.03
CA GLY A 314 5.43 15.34 -9.89
C GLY A 314 6.37 14.27 -9.33
N GLU A 315 6.94 13.46 -10.21
CA GLU A 315 7.79 12.31 -9.89
C GLU A 315 9.13 12.39 -10.60
N VAL A 316 10.20 12.08 -9.88
CA VAL A 316 11.54 11.89 -10.47
C VAL A 316 12.17 10.65 -9.87
N ALA A 317 12.80 9.80 -10.70
CA ALA A 317 13.60 8.70 -10.18
C ALA A 317 14.82 8.42 -11.06
N LEU A 318 15.91 7.97 -10.41
CA LEU A 318 17.19 7.69 -11.01
C LEU A 318 17.70 6.32 -10.56
N ILE A 319 18.24 5.55 -11.49
CA ILE A 319 19.20 4.48 -11.21
C ILE A 319 20.49 4.82 -11.96
N TYR A 320 21.61 4.79 -11.25
CA TYR A 320 22.92 4.84 -11.85
C TYR A 320 23.83 3.77 -11.23
N ASN A 321 24.06 2.69 -11.96
CA ASN A 321 24.70 1.49 -11.45
C ASN A 321 24.00 0.96 -10.18
N ASN A 322 24.69 0.98 -9.04
CA ASN A 322 24.18 0.51 -7.76
C ASN A 322 23.52 1.61 -6.92
N PHE A 323 23.67 2.86 -7.33
CA PHE A 323 22.99 4.01 -6.73
C PHE A 323 21.57 4.14 -7.28
N TRP A 324 20.65 4.55 -6.44
CA TRP A 324 19.27 4.86 -6.81
C TRP A 324 18.77 6.06 -6.00
N ALA A 325 17.89 6.83 -6.59
CA ALA A 325 17.22 7.95 -5.93
C ALA A 325 15.81 8.10 -6.50
N ALA A 326 14.89 8.62 -5.70
CA ALA A 326 13.56 9.04 -6.14
C ALA A 326 13.04 10.17 -5.25
N GLY A 327 12.07 10.91 -5.76
CA GLY A 327 11.35 11.91 -5.01
C GLY A 327 10.04 12.24 -5.69
N GLU A 328 9.08 12.66 -4.88
CA GLU A 328 7.79 13.16 -5.32
C GLU A 328 7.45 14.45 -4.56
N TRP A 329 6.76 15.35 -5.25
CA TRP A 329 6.10 16.49 -4.65
C TRP A 329 4.62 16.43 -5.01
N LEU A 330 3.78 16.53 -4.00
CA LEU A 330 2.35 16.25 -4.06
C LEU A 330 1.58 17.47 -3.59
N TRP A 331 0.45 17.73 -4.24
CA TRP A 331 -0.50 18.78 -3.90
C TRP A 331 -1.88 18.17 -3.78
N GLY A 332 -2.65 18.67 -2.84
CA GLY A 332 -4.05 18.33 -2.62
C GLY A 332 -4.86 19.58 -2.38
N GLU A 333 -6.08 19.59 -2.89
CA GLU A 333 -7.08 20.62 -2.69
C GLU A 333 -8.42 19.94 -2.43
N MET A 334 -9.17 20.43 -1.43
CA MET A 334 -10.56 20.05 -1.18
C MET A 334 -11.41 21.30 -1.24
N GLU A 335 -12.36 21.34 -2.19
CA GLU A 335 -13.32 22.42 -2.36
C GLU A 335 -14.58 22.16 -1.53
N ARG A 336 -15.20 23.24 -1.04
CA ARG A 336 -16.37 23.22 -0.16
C ARG A 336 -17.50 24.09 -0.71
N GLU A 337 -18.75 23.64 -0.54
CA GLU A 337 -19.92 24.38 -1.05
C GLU A 337 -20.18 25.67 -0.25
N ASN A 338 -20.02 25.63 1.06
CA ASN A 338 -20.30 26.75 1.95
C ASN A 338 -19.13 27.01 2.88
N GLY A 339 -18.55 28.20 2.81
CA GLY A 339 -17.45 28.61 3.66
C GLY A 339 -17.76 28.78 5.16
N GLY A 340 -18.76 28.10 5.71
CA GLY A 340 -19.13 28.16 7.12
C GLY A 340 -18.53 27.01 7.94
N LEU A 341 -18.06 27.26 9.15
CA LEU A 341 -17.71 26.19 10.10
C LEU A 341 -18.98 25.61 10.74
N ARG A 342 -18.99 24.30 10.92
CA ARG A 342 -20.03 23.61 11.68
C ARG A 342 -20.10 24.06 13.15
N ASN A 343 -19.01 24.56 13.73
CA ASN A 343 -18.84 24.88 15.16
C ASN A 343 -18.73 26.37 15.49
N GLY A 344 -19.24 27.26 14.63
CA GLY A 344 -19.46 28.68 14.99
C GLY A 344 -18.27 29.60 14.86
N ALA A 345 -17.14 29.14 14.34
CA ALA A 345 -16.06 30.04 13.90
C ALA A 345 -16.40 30.63 12.52
N ASN A 346 -16.10 31.93 12.34
CA ASN A 346 -16.45 32.64 11.12
C ASN A 346 -15.44 32.34 10.02
N THR A 347 -15.57 31.19 9.35
CA THR A 347 -14.72 30.79 8.23
C THR A 347 -15.37 30.95 6.88
N SER A 348 -16.22 31.96 6.75
CA SER A 348 -16.80 32.34 5.44
C SER A 348 -15.76 32.56 4.33
N GLN A 349 -14.48 32.53 4.65
CA GLN A 349 -13.35 32.64 3.70
C GLN A 349 -12.66 31.31 3.37
N CYS A 350 -13.00 30.21 4.06
CA CYS A 350 -12.42 28.90 3.81
C CYS A 350 -13.30 28.08 2.84
N THR A 351 -13.31 28.45 1.58
CA THR A 351 -14.02 27.73 0.51
C THR A 351 -13.19 26.62 -0.10
N SER A 352 -11.89 26.59 0.17
CA SER A 352 -10.93 25.58 -0.26
C SER A 352 -9.87 25.38 0.81
N VAL A 353 -9.45 24.15 1.02
CA VAL A 353 -8.29 23.81 1.83
C VAL A 353 -7.23 23.19 0.93
N GLU A 354 -5.98 23.63 1.08
CA GLU A 354 -4.87 23.21 0.25
C GLU A 354 -3.71 22.69 1.11
N ALA A 355 -3.06 21.63 0.64
CA ALA A 355 -1.84 21.14 1.26
C ALA A 355 -0.83 20.74 0.18
N ASN A 356 0.46 20.88 0.50
CA ASN A 356 1.52 20.36 -0.32
C ASN A 356 2.60 19.73 0.54
N MET A 357 3.14 18.64 0.05
CA MET A 357 4.13 17.86 0.79
C MET A 357 4.96 17.00 -0.16
N GLY A 358 6.05 16.44 0.34
CA GLY A 358 6.87 15.64 -0.53
C GLY A 358 8.02 14.94 0.17
N TYR A 359 8.65 14.04 -0.57
CA TYR A 359 9.81 13.32 -0.07
C TYR A 359 10.92 13.24 -1.13
N TYR A 360 12.11 12.96 -0.64
CA TYR A 360 13.27 12.55 -1.40
C TYR A 360 13.90 11.34 -0.72
N GLU A 361 14.28 10.35 -1.50
CA GLU A 361 14.95 9.14 -1.03
C GLU A 361 16.11 8.75 -1.95
N GLU A 362 17.18 8.24 -1.35
CA GLU A 362 18.32 7.71 -2.11
C GLU A 362 18.95 6.52 -1.41
N GLY A 363 19.75 5.77 -2.13
CA GLY A 363 20.46 4.66 -1.54
C GLY A 363 21.41 3.94 -2.48
N TYR A 364 22.08 2.93 -1.92
CA TYR A 364 23.07 2.13 -2.59
C TYR A 364 22.85 0.64 -2.34
N THR A 365 23.00 -0.17 -3.38
CA THR A 365 22.77 -1.62 -3.35
C THR A 365 24.07 -2.39 -3.50
N PHE A 366 24.40 -3.26 -2.53
CA PHE A 366 25.57 -4.15 -2.55
C PHE A 366 25.15 -5.58 -2.91
N GLY A 367 25.92 -6.25 -3.78
CA GLY A 367 25.64 -7.61 -4.22
C GLY A 367 24.51 -7.73 -5.26
N GLY A 368 23.95 -6.61 -5.69
CA GLY A 368 22.88 -6.53 -6.67
C GLY A 368 22.69 -5.12 -7.20
N GLN A 369 21.57 -4.90 -7.85
CA GLN A 369 21.16 -3.59 -8.35
C GLN A 369 19.65 -3.46 -8.23
N ARG A 370 19.16 -2.28 -7.78
CA ARG A 370 17.74 -1.93 -7.85
C ARG A 370 17.27 -1.91 -9.29
N ARG A 371 16.04 -2.25 -9.53
CA ARG A 371 15.47 -2.37 -10.87
C ARG A 371 14.25 -1.44 -11.01
N TYR A 372 13.91 -1.17 -12.24
CA TYR A 372 12.77 -0.36 -12.64
C TYR A 372 11.91 -1.09 -13.67
N THR A 373 10.65 -0.72 -13.77
CA THR A 373 9.76 -1.19 -14.83
C THR A 373 8.85 -0.08 -15.34
N ILE A 374 9.02 0.26 -16.61
CA ILE A 374 8.18 1.27 -17.26
C ILE A 374 6.70 0.87 -17.31
N LYS A 375 6.39 -0.42 -17.39
CA LYS A 375 5.00 -0.90 -17.39
C LYS A 375 4.19 -0.45 -16.16
N LYS A 376 4.88 -0.10 -15.06
CA LYS A 376 4.26 0.41 -13.82
C LYS A 376 4.78 1.80 -13.44
N GLY A 377 5.83 2.27 -14.14
CA GLY A 377 6.50 3.50 -13.76
C GLY A 377 6.96 3.47 -12.30
N GLY A 378 7.62 2.40 -11.86
CA GLY A 378 7.97 2.23 -10.44
C GLY A 378 9.11 1.26 -10.19
N TRP A 379 9.57 1.22 -8.93
CA TRP A 379 10.66 0.37 -8.50
C TRP A 379 10.34 -1.13 -8.59
N LYS A 380 11.43 -1.88 -8.71
CA LYS A 380 11.51 -3.31 -8.46
C LYS A 380 12.72 -3.59 -7.58
N ARG A 381 12.55 -4.44 -6.56
CA ARG A 381 13.66 -4.85 -5.70
C ARG A 381 14.76 -5.55 -6.49
N PRO A 382 16.00 -5.54 -5.96
CA PRO A 382 17.14 -6.25 -6.55
C PRO A 382 16.85 -7.74 -6.73
N LYS A 383 17.48 -8.35 -7.74
CA LYS A 383 17.53 -9.82 -7.87
C LYS A 383 18.70 -10.37 -7.07
N VAL A 384 18.42 -11.38 -6.25
CA VAL A 384 19.44 -12.10 -5.49
C VAL A 384 20.03 -13.21 -6.35
N LYS A 385 21.30 -13.09 -6.71
CA LYS A 385 22.05 -14.12 -7.44
C LYS A 385 22.70 -15.12 -6.47
N ASN A 386 23.26 -14.60 -5.38
CA ASN A 386 23.97 -15.37 -4.36
C ASN A 386 23.11 -15.40 -3.09
N ALA A 387 22.10 -16.29 -3.09
CA ALA A 387 21.13 -16.38 -2.00
C ALA A 387 21.73 -16.99 -0.73
N VAL A 388 21.25 -16.53 0.45
CA VAL A 388 21.76 -16.97 1.76
C VAL A 388 21.54 -18.46 1.96
N ASN A 389 20.40 -19.01 1.57
CA ASN A 389 20.11 -20.45 1.65
C ASN A 389 20.95 -21.32 0.71
N LYS A 390 21.85 -20.72 -0.09
CA LYS A 390 22.82 -21.38 -0.94
C LYS A 390 24.26 -21.01 -0.58
N GLY A 391 24.49 -20.52 0.64
CA GLY A 391 25.82 -20.11 1.12
C GLY A 391 26.26 -18.71 0.65
N GLY A 392 25.42 -17.95 0.01
CA GLY A 392 25.71 -16.56 -0.39
C GLY A 392 25.37 -15.55 0.72
N MET A 393 25.69 -14.29 0.48
CA MET A 393 25.37 -13.19 1.42
C MET A 393 24.02 -12.51 1.14
N GLY A 394 23.33 -12.88 0.06
CA GLY A 394 22.16 -12.14 -0.38
C GLY A 394 22.50 -10.80 -1.05
N VAL A 395 21.62 -9.83 -0.91
CA VAL A 395 21.81 -8.45 -1.39
C VAL A 395 21.49 -7.50 -0.25
N HIS A 396 22.36 -6.54 -0.01
CA HIS A 396 22.19 -5.48 0.97
C HIS A 396 21.89 -4.16 0.28
N GLU A 397 20.93 -3.41 0.80
CA GLU A 397 20.57 -2.11 0.29
C GLU A 397 20.43 -1.15 1.46
N PHE A 398 21.15 -0.04 1.41
CA PHE A 398 21.10 1.04 2.40
C PHE A 398 20.49 2.27 1.75
N GLY A 399 19.69 2.99 2.49
CA GLY A 399 19.07 4.21 2.00
C GLY A 399 18.76 5.22 3.10
N VAL A 400 18.56 6.44 2.68
CA VAL A 400 18.04 7.54 3.49
C VAL A 400 16.85 8.15 2.78
N ARG A 401 15.85 8.56 3.54
CA ARG A 401 14.69 9.30 3.04
C ARG A 401 14.45 10.52 3.94
N PHE A 402 14.17 11.63 3.30
CA PHE A 402 13.70 12.86 3.92
C PHE A 402 12.28 13.11 3.45
N ASP A 403 11.39 13.38 4.39
CA ASP A 403 9.99 13.70 4.12
C ASP A 403 9.64 15.00 4.83
N ASN A 404 8.85 15.81 4.17
CA ASN A 404 8.28 17.04 4.72
C ASN A 404 6.80 17.07 4.42
N SER A 405 6.02 16.98 5.48
CA SER A 405 4.56 16.97 5.44
C SER A 405 4.05 18.09 6.31
N SER A 406 3.16 18.93 5.78
CA SER A 406 2.62 20.09 6.50
C SER A 406 1.14 20.24 6.20
N LEU A 407 0.35 20.37 7.24
CA LEU A 407 -1.05 20.77 7.23
C LEU A 407 -1.24 22.14 7.92
N ASN A 408 -0.18 22.95 7.95
CA ASN A 408 -0.24 24.34 8.35
C ASN A 408 -0.80 25.17 7.18
N ASP A 409 -1.49 26.24 7.52
CA ASP A 409 -2.03 27.20 6.54
C ASP A 409 -3.00 26.58 5.50
N LEU A 410 -3.78 25.59 5.91
CA LEU A 410 -4.79 24.93 5.05
C LEU A 410 -5.81 25.94 4.51
N CYS A 411 -6.26 26.85 5.36
CA CYS A 411 -7.06 28.01 4.97
C CYS A 411 -7.15 29.05 6.10
N PRO A 412 -7.46 30.31 5.78
CA PRO A 412 -7.60 31.37 6.79
C PRO A 412 -8.65 31.02 7.85
N GLY A 413 -8.25 31.05 9.11
CA GLY A 413 -9.15 30.82 10.27
C GLY A 413 -9.37 29.36 10.68
N TYR A 414 -8.81 28.39 9.95
CA TYR A 414 -8.86 26.97 10.37
C TYR A 414 -7.75 26.63 11.37
N GLY A 415 -6.71 27.44 11.43
CA GLY A 415 -5.55 27.19 12.29
C GLY A 415 -4.56 26.21 11.66
N SER A 416 -3.47 25.98 12.37
CA SER A 416 -2.45 25.00 11.97
C SER A 416 -2.86 23.60 12.47
N GLN A 417 -2.85 22.63 11.58
CA GLN A 417 -3.06 21.22 11.91
C GLN A 417 -1.74 20.45 12.09
N GLY A 418 -0.65 21.22 12.13
CA GLY A 418 0.68 20.71 12.40
C GLY A 418 1.50 20.37 11.17
N SER A 419 2.78 20.12 11.41
CA SER A 419 3.72 19.64 10.40
C SER A 419 4.64 18.56 10.95
N MET A 420 5.11 17.69 10.06
CA MET A 420 6.06 16.65 10.39
C MET A 420 7.22 16.62 9.39
N LYS A 421 8.44 16.57 9.91
CA LYS A 421 9.63 16.30 9.12
C LYS A 421 10.25 14.99 9.58
N THR A 422 10.40 14.04 8.67
CA THR A 422 11.04 12.77 9.00
C THR A 422 12.35 12.57 8.26
N THR A 423 13.31 11.94 8.95
CA THR A 423 14.50 11.36 8.35
C THR A 423 14.50 9.87 8.65
N THR A 424 14.46 9.06 7.62
CA THR A 424 14.46 7.59 7.75
C THR A 424 15.76 7.00 7.23
N LEU A 425 16.46 6.27 8.07
CA LEU A 425 17.60 5.42 7.70
C LEU A 425 17.10 4.00 7.49
N GLY A 426 17.40 3.41 6.34
CA GLY A 426 16.94 2.08 5.97
C GLY A 426 18.07 1.11 5.63
N TRP A 427 17.94 -0.13 6.09
CA TRP A 427 18.77 -1.24 5.65
C TRP A 427 17.87 -2.42 5.29
N ASN A 428 18.00 -2.90 4.05
CA ASN A 428 17.31 -4.08 3.54
C ASN A 428 18.31 -5.20 3.31
N TRP A 429 18.04 -6.37 3.88
CA TRP A 429 18.75 -7.59 3.59
C TRP A 429 17.87 -8.54 2.79
N GLN A 430 18.08 -8.59 1.49
CA GLN A 430 17.41 -9.54 0.58
C GLN A 430 18.09 -10.90 0.70
N LEU A 431 17.53 -11.81 1.49
CA LEU A 431 18.08 -13.14 1.73
C LEU A 431 17.99 -14.03 0.47
N THR A 432 16.83 -13.97 -0.16
CA THR A 432 16.50 -14.69 -1.40
C THR A 432 15.65 -13.78 -2.30
N ASN A 433 15.22 -14.24 -3.45
CA ASN A 433 14.26 -13.51 -4.27
C ASN A 433 12.86 -13.38 -3.62
N ASN A 434 12.61 -14.11 -2.54
CA ASN A 434 11.31 -14.21 -1.89
C ASN A 434 11.31 -13.71 -0.45
N ASN A 435 12.46 -13.74 0.22
CA ASN A 435 12.59 -13.41 1.64
C ASN A 435 13.50 -12.18 1.82
N ARG A 436 13.05 -11.26 2.67
CA ARG A 436 13.75 -10.02 2.99
C ARG A 436 13.55 -9.69 4.47
N ILE A 437 14.58 -9.13 5.10
CA ILE A 437 14.50 -8.45 6.39
C ILE A 437 14.78 -6.98 6.12
N MET A 438 14.00 -6.10 6.71
CA MET A 438 14.16 -4.64 6.60
C MET A 438 14.30 -4.05 8.00
N PHE A 439 15.16 -3.07 8.11
CA PHE A 439 15.36 -2.26 9.31
C PHE A 439 15.20 -0.80 8.93
N ASN A 440 14.38 -0.07 9.67
CA ASN A 440 14.26 1.36 9.57
C ASN A 440 14.51 2.01 10.93
N TYR A 441 15.26 3.10 10.93
CA TYR A 441 15.32 4.04 12.04
C TYR A 441 14.77 5.38 11.55
N ILE A 442 13.68 5.82 12.15
CA ILE A 442 12.95 7.02 11.75
C ILE A 442 13.11 8.06 12.86
N MET A 443 13.56 9.24 12.49
CA MET A 443 13.64 10.42 13.34
C MET A 443 12.58 11.39 12.86
N ALA A 444 11.52 11.58 13.61
CA ALA A 444 10.45 12.52 13.32
C ALA A 444 10.56 13.75 14.22
N LYS A 445 10.34 14.92 13.63
CA LYS A 445 10.10 16.16 14.32
C LYS A 445 8.69 16.59 14.00
N LEU A 446 7.91 16.81 15.04
CA LEU A 446 6.54 17.24 14.97
C LEU A 446 6.47 18.69 15.43
N ASP A 447 5.84 19.53 14.65
CA ASP A 447 5.54 20.90 14.99
C ASP A 447 4.02 21.05 15.00
N ALA A 448 3.47 21.17 16.20
CA ALA A 448 2.03 21.32 16.44
C ALA A 448 1.74 22.77 16.87
N GLU A 449 2.38 23.76 16.24
CA GLU A 449 2.07 25.14 16.52
C GLU A 449 0.58 25.42 16.27
N ALA A 450 -0.11 25.83 17.30
CA ALA A 450 -1.33 26.62 17.23
C ALA A 450 -2.70 25.95 17.37
N VAL A 451 -2.89 25.09 18.32
CA VAL A 451 -4.27 24.85 18.83
C VAL A 451 -4.73 25.94 19.83
N ASP A 452 -3.82 26.83 20.24
CA ASP A 452 -4.14 27.84 21.29
C ASP A 452 -5.07 28.98 20.84
N GLU A 453 -5.26 29.23 19.56
CA GLU A 453 -6.18 30.30 19.13
C GLU A 453 -7.65 29.88 19.03
N ILE A 454 -7.92 28.58 18.90
CA ILE A 454 -9.30 28.09 18.75
C ILE A 454 -10.03 27.93 20.10
N THR A 455 -9.31 27.73 21.19
CA THR A 455 -9.91 27.65 22.54
C THR A 455 -10.52 28.96 23.02
N SER A 456 -10.29 30.07 22.33
CA SER A 456 -10.92 31.36 22.65
C SER A 456 -12.26 31.59 21.98
N LEU A 457 -12.74 30.72 21.08
CA LEU A 457 -13.87 31.04 20.21
C LEU A 457 -15.23 30.52 20.64
N ALA A 458 -15.37 29.59 21.57
CA ALA A 458 -16.67 29.29 22.20
C ALA A 458 -16.51 28.46 23.48
N PRO A 459 -17.19 28.82 24.59
CA PRO A 459 -17.27 27.94 25.75
C PRO A 459 -18.16 26.75 25.42
N GLY A 460 -17.58 25.56 25.21
CA GLY A 460 -18.31 24.32 24.98
C GLY A 460 -18.00 23.56 23.70
N ALA A 461 -17.16 24.04 22.83
CA ALA A 461 -16.65 23.29 21.70
C ALA A 461 -15.53 22.35 22.18
N SER A 462 -15.79 21.06 22.27
CA SER A 462 -14.78 20.05 22.46
C SER A 462 -14.26 19.62 21.10
N PHE A 463 -13.05 20.01 20.77
CA PHE A 463 -12.30 19.48 19.65
C PHE A 463 -11.92 18.02 19.98
N ASN A 464 -12.39 17.06 19.20
CA ASN A 464 -12.05 15.65 19.39
C ASN A 464 -10.77 15.23 18.65
N GLY A 465 -10.03 16.17 18.10
CA GLY A 465 -8.74 15.95 17.46
C GLY A 465 -7.65 16.69 18.27
N THR A 466 -7.23 16.14 19.39
CA THR A 466 -6.52 16.92 20.40
C THR A 466 -5.02 16.78 20.26
N LEU A 467 -4.37 17.73 19.63
CA LEU A 467 -3.07 18.19 20.10
C LEU A 467 -3.29 19.42 20.99
N THR A 468 -3.96 19.25 22.12
CA THR A 468 -4.04 20.29 23.15
C THR A 468 -2.76 20.28 23.95
N ASN A 469 -1.70 20.88 23.45
CA ASN A 469 -0.65 21.37 24.32
C ASN A 469 0.14 22.49 23.69
N SER A 470 -0.07 23.65 24.20
CA SER A 470 0.71 24.89 24.15
C SER A 470 2.14 24.69 24.63
N TYR A 471 2.99 24.13 23.83
CA TYR A 471 4.41 24.20 24.08
C TYR A 471 5.12 24.42 22.75
N GLY A 472 5.58 25.61 22.49
CA GLY A 472 6.36 26.04 21.36
C GLY A 472 7.75 25.36 21.25
N ASN A 473 7.79 24.04 21.25
CA ASN A 473 9.00 23.25 21.09
C ASN A 473 8.72 22.09 20.12
N GLU A 474 9.63 21.91 19.17
CA GLU A 474 9.64 20.75 18.28
C GLU A 474 9.62 19.43 19.10
N ASN A 475 8.53 18.69 19.06
CA ASN A 475 8.46 17.36 19.65
C ASN A 475 9.19 16.35 18.77
N LYS A 476 9.85 15.39 19.39
CA LYS A 476 10.64 14.37 18.70
C LYS A 476 10.12 12.98 18.98
N VAL A 477 10.03 12.20 17.92
CA VAL A 477 9.71 10.77 18.00
C VAL A 477 10.75 10.00 17.22
N ASN A 478 11.39 9.04 17.88
CA ASN A 478 12.29 8.10 17.22
C ASN A 478 11.61 6.74 17.14
N VAL A 479 11.64 6.14 15.96
CA VAL A 479 11.01 4.84 15.74
C VAL A 479 12.03 3.85 15.19
N PHE A 480 12.16 2.69 15.81
CA PHE A 480 12.93 1.59 15.28
C PHE A 480 11.98 0.49 14.81
N GLY A 481 12.04 0.19 13.51
CA GLY A 481 11.18 -0.80 12.85
C GLY A 481 11.95 -1.93 12.24
N ILE A 482 11.43 -3.16 12.41
CA ILE A 482 11.92 -4.36 11.72
C ILE A 482 10.75 -4.98 10.97
N ARG A 483 10.95 -5.33 9.70
CA ARG A 483 9.98 -6.12 8.91
C ARG A 483 10.60 -7.41 8.42
N PHE A 484 9.93 -8.51 8.69
CA PHE A 484 10.16 -9.79 8.03
C PHE A 484 9.18 -9.95 6.88
N GLN A 485 9.71 -10.08 5.67
CA GLN A 485 8.90 -10.20 4.48
C GLN A 485 9.15 -11.52 3.78
N ASN A 486 8.06 -12.24 3.50
CA ASN A 486 8.04 -13.41 2.63
C ASN A 486 6.99 -13.22 1.54
N ASN A 487 7.30 -13.67 0.32
CA ASN A 487 6.32 -13.73 -0.76
C ASN A 487 6.54 -14.98 -1.62
N TRP A 488 5.48 -15.60 -2.03
CA TRP A 488 5.48 -16.80 -2.86
C TRP A 488 4.53 -16.71 -4.04
#